data_e0a3812b7fa0cbfdd4c48beb20c5b4ad
#
_entry.id   e0a3812b7fa0cbfdd4c48beb20c5b4ad
#
_cell.length_a   1.000
_cell.length_b   1.000
_cell.length_c   1.000
_cell.angle_alpha   90.00
_cell.angle_beta   90.00
_cell.angle_gamma   90.00
#
_symmetry.space_group_name_H-M   'P 1'
#
loop_
_entity.id
_entity.type
_entity.pdbx_description
1 polymer ?
#
loop_
_entity_poly.entity_id
_entity_poly.type
_entity_poly.pdbx_seq_one_letter_code
_entity_poly.pdbx_strand_id
1 'polypeptide(L)'
;MNRYCATIIIVAAISLAACEKPSEEIVESDAVEATTPVASNCPVADESGNIEIAPGLTARAVKNGYGRAAVVGDYADTNVWLWLYDESAEDKHGKFIWESGNNVFQFQLGAGQVIKGWDLGVPCMLEGETREIIVAGDLAYGRSGRGEIPPNATLIFTIELVKLTESQ
;
A
#
# COMPACT_ATOMS: atom_id res chain seq x y z
N MET A 1 54.72 40.01 18.00
CA MET A 1 55.08 40.91 19.15
C MET A 1 54.17 40.56 20.31
N ASN A 2 54.82 40.19 21.39
CA ASN A 2 54.40 40.10 22.78
C ASN A 2 53.33 39.08 23.21
N ARG A 3 53.67 37.97 23.89
CA ARG A 3 54.27 37.76 25.24
C ARG A 3 53.31 38.30 26.33
N TYR A 4 52.83 37.54 27.28
CA TYR A 4 53.35 36.85 28.49
C TYR A 4 52.19 36.00 29.04
N CYS A 5 52.29 34.73 29.38
CA CYS A 5 52.93 34.09 30.53
C CYS A 5 52.40 34.57 31.89
N ALA A 6 51.73 33.71 32.60
CA ALA A 6 52.00 33.47 34.03
C ALA A 6 51.16 32.25 34.53
N THR A 7 51.94 31.32 34.94
CA THR A 7 51.69 30.15 35.79
C THR A 7 51.33 30.56 37.20
N ILE A 8 50.45 29.89 37.91
CA ILE A 8 50.56 29.60 39.34
C ILE A 8 49.84 28.29 39.68
N ILE A 9 50.59 27.47 40.36
CA ILE A 9 50.33 26.17 40.98
C ILE A 9 49.71 26.42 42.38
N ILE A 10 48.92 25.44 42.88
CA ILE A 10 48.99 24.84 44.23
C ILE A 10 47.65 24.25 44.63
N VAL A 11 47.65 22.98 44.77
CA VAL A 11 47.58 21.96 45.83
C VAL A 11 46.22 21.51 46.34
N ALA A 12 46.02 20.26 46.11
CA ALA A 12 45.37 19.17 46.84
C ALA A 12 44.34 19.45 47.96
N ALA A 13 43.21 18.81 47.85
CA ALA A 13 42.63 18.09 48.98
C ALA A 13 41.75 16.91 48.44
N ILE A 14 42.10 15.76 48.94
CA ILE A 14 41.41 14.48 48.75
C ILE A 14 40.14 14.51 49.58
N SER A 15 39.00 14.15 48.98
CA SER A 15 37.86 13.60 49.73
C SER A 15 37.12 12.58 48.89
N LEU A 16 37.15 11.34 49.33
CA LEU A 16 36.30 10.26 48.89
C LEU A 16 34.84 10.57 49.27
N ALA A 17 33.94 10.53 48.34
CA ALA A 17 32.59 10.06 48.61
C ALA A 17 31.84 9.71 47.30
N ALA A 18 31.37 8.49 47.29
CA ALA A 18 30.14 8.00 46.67
C ALA A 18 29.93 8.17 45.15
N CYS A 19 29.98 7.02 44.57
CA CYS A 19 29.34 6.60 43.35
C CYS A 19 27.89 7.10 43.27
N GLU A 20 27.60 8.02 42.35
CA GLU A 20 26.26 8.22 41.83
C GLU A 20 26.39 8.48 40.33
N LYS A 21 25.90 7.51 39.61
CA LYS A 21 25.79 7.49 38.17
C LYS A 21 24.64 8.40 37.78
N PRO A 22 24.82 9.47 37.01
CA PRO A 22 23.66 10.14 36.42
C PRO A 22 23.11 9.24 35.33
N SER A 23 21.89 8.83 35.53
CA SER A 23 21.04 8.25 34.51
C SER A 23 20.92 9.23 33.34
N GLU A 24 21.51 8.90 32.22
CA GLU A 24 21.12 9.52 30.96
C GLU A 24 19.67 9.14 30.70
N GLU A 25 18.79 10.10 30.92
CA GLU A 25 17.41 10.07 30.48
C GLU A 25 17.43 10.12 28.96
N ILE A 26 17.36 8.92 28.37
CA ILE A 26 17.10 8.78 26.96
C ILE A 26 15.67 9.26 26.78
N VAL A 27 15.52 10.45 26.21
CA VAL A 27 14.24 10.90 25.65
C VAL A 27 13.97 10.00 24.45
N GLU A 28 13.30 8.91 24.74
CA GLU A 28 12.70 8.03 23.76
C GLU A 28 11.62 8.85 23.05
N SER A 29 11.96 9.38 21.87
CA SER A 29 10.97 9.92 20.97
C SER A 29 10.08 8.77 20.57
N ASP A 30 8.89 8.69 21.15
CA ASP A 30 7.79 7.89 20.68
C ASP A 30 7.46 8.24 19.22
N ALA A 31 8.22 7.65 18.31
CA ALA A 31 7.70 7.39 16.99
C ALA A 31 6.61 6.33 17.19
N VAL A 32 5.37 6.77 17.24
CA VAL A 32 4.20 5.91 17.18
C VAL A 32 4.24 5.25 15.81
N GLU A 33 4.97 4.15 15.75
CA GLU A 33 4.86 3.18 14.67
C GLU A 33 3.45 2.61 14.77
N ALA A 34 2.56 3.15 13.94
CA ALA A 34 1.23 2.61 13.75
C ALA A 34 1.39 1.22 13.12
N THR A 35 1.63 0.24 13.98
CA THR A 35 1.57 -1.19 13.64
C THR A 35 0.10 -1.55 13.44
N THR A 36 -0.47 -1.16 12.30
CA THR A 36 -1.66 -1.83 11.79
C THR A 36 -1.25 -3.29 11.54
N PRO A 37 -2.03 -4.28 11.99
CA PRO A 37 -1.77 -5.67 11.66
C PRO A 37 -1.98 -5.85 10.16
N VAL A 38 -0.90 -5.73 9.39
CA VAL A 38 -0.87 -6.15 8.00
C VAL A 38 -1.13 -7.65 8.05
N ALA A 39 -2.19 -8.10 7.37
CA ALA A 39 -2.44 -9.53 7.25
C ALA A 39 -1.15 -10.20 6.78
N SER A 40 -0.65 -11.14 7.55
CA SER A 40 0.71 -11.72 7.43
C SER A 40 0.98 -12.44 6.11
N ASN A 41 0.12 -12.28 5.10
CA ASN A 41 0.17 -12.96 3.81
C ASN A 41 -0.08 -11.99 2.62
N CYS A 42 0.08 -10.69 2.81
CA CYS A 42 -0.05 -9.73 1.70
C CYS A 42 1.23 -9.71 0.86
N PRO A 43 1.11 -9.73 -0.48
CA PRO A 43 2.27 -9.66 -1.34
C PRO A 43 2.96 -8.29 -1.21
N VAL A 44 4.29 -8.29 -1.30
CA VAL A 44 5.12 -7.10 -1.13
C VAL A 44 5.47 -6.53 -2.50
N ALA A 45 5.49 -5.20 -2.60
CA ALA A 45 5.94 -4.52 -3.81
C ALA A 45 7.44 -4.72 -4.05
N ASP A 46 7.82 -4.80 -5.32
CA ASP A 46 9.21 -4.77 -5.75
C ASP A 46 9.82 -3.35 -5.62
N GLU A 47 11.09 -3.20 -6.01
CA GLU A 47 11.80 -1.91 -5.97
C GLU A 47 11.16 -0.82 -6.85
N SER A 48 10.34 -1.20 -7.82
CA SER A 48 9.60 -0.31 -8.72
C SER A 48 8.17 -0.01 -8.22
N GLY A 49 7.78 -0.58 -7.09
CA GLY A 49 6.44 -0.42 -6.51
C GLY A 49 5.38 -1.33 -7.13
N ASN A 50 5.77 -2.31 -7.97
CA ASN A 50 4.84 -3.27 -8.55
C ASN A 50 4.71 -4.49 -7.64
N ILE A 51 3.50 -5.04 -7.60
CA ILE A 51 3.14 -6.22 -6.83
C ILE A 51 2.71 -7.29 -7.82
N GLU A 52 3.43 -8.41 -7.92
CA GLU A 52 2.94 -9.59 -8.62
C GLU A 52 2.05 -10.39 -7.68
N ILE A 53 0.75 -10.42 -7.96
CA ILE A 53 -0.25 -11.11 -7.13
C ILE A 53 -0.42 -12.56 -7.58
N ALA A 54 -0.49 -12.76 -8.90
CA ALA A 54 -0.60 -14.06 -9.54
C ALA A 54 -0.13 -13.98 -10.99
N PRO A 55 0.14 -15.09 -11.68
CA PRO A 55 0.44 -15.09 -13.11
C PRO A 55 -0.65 -14.35 -13.90
N GLY A 56 -0.27 -13.27 -14.58
CA GLY A 56 -1.19 -12.41 -15.34
C GLY A 56 -1.99 -11.42 -14.48
N LEU A 57 -1.60 -11.21 -13.22
CA LEU A 57 -2.19 -10.19 -12.34
C LEU A 57 -1.10 -9.44 -11.61
N THR A 58 -0.90 -8.19 -12.00
CA THR A 58 0.02 -7.27 -11.33
C THR A 58 -0.74 -6.07 -10.78
N ALA A 59 -0.22 -5.49 -9.73
CA ALA A 59 -0.81 -4.33 -9.07
C ALA A 59 0.25 -3.30 -8.71
N ARG A 60 -0.18 -2.05 -8.56
CA ARG A 60 0.63 -0.94 -8.07
C ARG A 60 -0.23 0.00 -7.23
N ALA A 61 0.22 0.36 -6.03
CA ALA A 61 -0.42 1.41 -5.26
C ALA A 61 -0.13 2.77 -5.90
N VAL A 62 -1.18 3.50 -6.27
CA VAL A 62 -1.12 4.87 -6.80
C VAL A 62 -1.23 5.88 -5.66
N LYS A 63 -2.04 5.55 -4.66
CA LYS A 63 -2.23 6.32 -3.44
C LYS A 63 -2.30 5.36 -2.26
N ASN A 64 -1.54 5.64 -1.22
CA ASN A 64 -1.57 4.83 0.00
C ASN A 64 -2.90 5.02 0.75
N GLY A 65 -3.40 3.94 1.32
CA GLY A 65 -4.55 3.94 2.20
C GLY A 65 -4.15 3.99 3.68
N TYR A 66 -5.13 3.72 4.53
CA TYR A 66 -5.00 3.72 5.99
C TYR A 66 -5.89 2.62 6.61
N GLY A 67 -5.72 2.39 7.91
CA GLY A 67 -6.55 1.42 8.62
C GLY A 67 -6.17 -0.03 8.37
N ARG A 68 -7.14 -0.92 8.48
CA ARG A 68 -6.92 -2.35 8.30
C ARG A 68 -6.88 -2.74 6.82
N ALA A 69 -6.17 -3.83 6.53
CA ALA A 69 -6.17 -4.41 5.21
C ALA A 69 -7.49 -5.17 4.93
N ALA A 70 -7.93 -5.12 3.68
CA ALA A 70 -9.04 -5.89 3.16
C ALA A 70 -8.73 -7.38 3.20
N VAL A 71 -9.67 -8.18 3.72
CA VAL A 71 -9.55 -9.63 3.77
C VAL A 71 -10.71 -10.29 3.03
N VAL A 72 -10.48 -11.53 2.58
CA VAL A 72 -11.53 -12.35 1.96
C VAL A 72 -12.73 -12.46 2.91
N GLY A 73 -13.92 -12.22 2.39
CA GLY A 73 -15.17 -12.18 3.13
C GLY A 73 -15.69 -10.77 3.41
N ASP A 74 -14.84 -9.75 3.46
CA ASP A 74 -15.27 -8.36 3.62
C ASP A 74 -16.13 -7.89 2.45
N TYR A 75 -17.01 -6.92 2.73
CA TYR A 75 -17.64 -6.11 1.70
C TYR A 75 -16.79 -4.88 1.42
N ALA A 76 -16.42 -4.71 0.15
CA ALA A 76 -15.63 -3.58 -0.33
C ALA A 76 -16.52 -2.61 -1.12
N ASP A 77 -16.57 -1.36 -0.67
CA ASP A 77 -17.15 -0.24 -1.41
C ASP A 77 -16.03 0.41 -2.23
N THR A 78 -16.16 0.41 -3.55
CA THR A 78 -15.08 0.85 -4.45
C THR A 78 -15.56 1.86 -5.48
N ASN A 79 -14.67 2.79 -5.86
CA ASN A 79 -14.77 3.53 -7.11
C ASN A 79 -13.82 2.89 -8.11
N VAL A 80 -14.28 2.76 -9.35
CA VAL A 80 -13.57 1.97 -10.35
C VAL A 80 -13.56 2.66 -11.69
N TRP A 81 -12.42 2.62 -12.35
CA TRP A 81 -12.21 3.03 -13.74
C TRP A 81 -11.57 1.88 -14.50
N LEU A 82 -12.00 1.65 -15.75
CA LEU A 82 -11.57 0.54 -16.60
C LEU A 82 -11.14 1.02 -17.97
N TRP A 83 -9.95 0.57 -18.38
CA TRP A 83 -9.43 0.73 -19.73
C TRP A 83 -8.97 -0.60 -20.31
N LEU A 84 -8.90 -0.67 -21.64
CA LEU A 84 -8.08 -1.67 -22.28
C LEU A 84 -6.61 -1.37 -22.00
N TYR A 85 -5.83 -2.40 -21.75
CA TYR A 85 -4.37 -2.25 -21.60
C TYR A 85 -3.74 -1.95 -22.97
N ASP A 86 -2.91 -0.92 -23.04
CA ASP A 86 -2.14 -0.55 -24.23
C ASP A 86 -0.66 -0.38 -23.85
N GLU A 87 0.16 -1.31 -24.29
CA GLU A 87 1.58 -1.29 -23.99
C GLU A 87 2.32 -0.08 -24.58
N SER A 88 1.77 0.51 -25.66
CA SER A 88 2.37 1.67 -26.33
C SER A 88 2.07 3.00 -25.63
N ALA A 89 1.03 3.05 -24.80
CA ALA A 89 0.71 4.24 -24.01
C ALA A 89 1.67 4.37 -22.83
N GLU A 90 2.05 5.61 -22.50
CA GLU A 90 2.99 5.92 -21.40
C GLU A 90 2.48 5.41 -20.05
N ASP A 91 1.18 5.59 -19.81
CA ASP A 91 0.47 5.15 -18.60
C ASP A 91 -0.20 3.79 -18.77
N LYS A 92 0.02 3.09 -19.90
CA LYS A 92 -0.61 1.82 -20.27
C LYS A 92 -2.13 1.86 -20.44
N HIS A 93 -2.76 3.04 -20.32
CA HIS A 93 -4.20 3.21 -20.54
C HIS A 93 -4.50 3.38 -22.02
N GLY A 94 -5.14 2.37 -22.59
CA GLY A 94 -5.70 2.43 -23.95
C GLY A 94 -7.11 3.00 -23.97
N LYS A 95 -8.01 2.34 -24.69
CA LYS A 95 -9.41 2.78 -24.77
C LYS A 95 -10.10 2.72 -23.41
N PHE A 96 -10.69 3.84 -22.98
CA PHE A 96 -11.60 3.87 -21.83
C PHE A 96 -12.85 3.07 -22.11
N ILE A 97 -13.26 2.24 -21.16
CA ILE A 97 -14.40 1.31 -21.31
C ILE A 97 -15.53 1.69 -20.38
N TRP A 98 -15.25 1.93 -19.09
CA TRP A 98 -16.29 2.11 -18.09
C TRP A 98 -15.75 2.70 -16.78
N GLU A 99 -16.66 3.31 -16.02
CA GLU A 99 -16.42 3.74 -14.63
C GLU A 99 -17.66 3.53 -13.76
N SER A 100 -17.49 3.41 -12.46
CA SER A 100 -18.61 3.30 -11.51
C SER A 100 -19.39 4.61 -11.34
N GLY A 101 -18.85 5.72 -11.81
CA GLY A 101 -19.44 7.06 -11.68
C GLY A 101 -19.53 7.51 -10.23
N ASN A 102 -20.67 8.16 -9.88
CA ASN A 102 -20.88 8.69 -8.53
C ASN A 102 -21.41 7.65 -7.54
N ASN A 103 -21.61 6.40 -7.96
CA ASN A 103 -22.10 5.33 -7.11
C ASN A 103 -20.96 4.37 -6.81
N VAL A 104 -20.74 4.09 -5.54
CA VAL A 104 -19.78 3.05 -5.15
C VAL A 104 -20.23 1.69 -5.68
N PHE A 105 -19.29 0.94 -6.19
CA PHE A 105 -19.50 -0.45 -6.57
C PHE A 105 -19.16 -1.34 -5.39
N GLN A 106 -20.18 -1.94 -4.77
CA GLN A 106 -20.02 -2.82 -3.63
C GLN A 106 -19.99 -4.28 -4.04
N PHE A 107 -19.06 -5.05 -3.50
CA PHE A 107 -19.01 -6.51 -3.66
C PHE A 107 -18.32 -7.18 -2.48
N GLN A 108 -18.58 -8.47 -2.30
CA GLN A 108 -17.91 -9.27 -1.27
C GLN A 108 -16.65 -9.90 -1.83
N LEU A 109 -15.52 -9.70 -1.14
CA LEU A 109 -14.21 -10.20 -1.55
C LEU A 109 -14.15 -11.73 -1.49
N GLY A 110 -13.68 -12.34 -2.58
CA GLY A 110 -13.52 -13.78 -2.71
C GLY A 110 -14.83 -14.57 -2.90
N ALA A 111 -15.97 -13.89 -3.08
CA ALA A 111 -17.28 -14.54 -3.28
C ALA A 111 -17.57 -14.91 -4.76
N GLY A 112 -16.67 -14.59 -5.69
CA GLY A 112 -16.86 -14.85 -7.12
C GLY A 112 -17.95 -13.97 -7.76
N GLN A 113 -18.29 -12.85 -7.15
CA GLN A 113 -19.27 -11.90 -7.67
C GLN A 113 -18.70 -11.01 -8.78
N VAL A 114 -17.37 -10.93 -8.84
CA VAL A 114 -16.59 -10.11 -9.76
C VAL A 114 -15.62 -10.98 -10.57
N ILE A 115 -14.88 -10.38 -11.48
CA ILE A 115 -13.82 -11.10 -12.20
C ILE A 115 -12.75 -11.60 -11.23
N LYS A 116 -12.12 -12.73 -11.57
CA LYS A 116 -11.12 -13.37 -10.70
C LYS A 116 -9.95 -12.44 -10.35
N GLY A 117 -9.57 -11.56 -11.30
CA GLY A 117 -8.54 -10.56 -11.06
C GLY A 117 -8.84 -9.62 -9.89
N TRP A 118 -10.11 -9.30 -9.63
CA TRP A 118 -10.51 -8.47 -8.49
C TRP A 118 -10.57 -9.26 -7.19
N ASP A 119 -11.13 -10.46 -7.21
CA ASP A 119 -11.15 -11.35 -6.02
C ASP A 119 -9.74 -11.64 -5.49
N LEU A 120 -8.72 -11.57 -6.35
CA LEU A 120 -7.32 -11.74 -5.98
C LEU A 120 -6.59 -10.41 -5.74
N GLY A 121 -6.94 -9.35 -6.48
CA GLY A 121 -6.19 -8.08 -6.52
C GLY A 121 -6.60 -7.05 -5.49
N VAL A 122 -7.85 -7.11 -4.99
CA VAL A 122 -8.38 -6.16 -3.99
C VAL A 122 -8.06 -6.54 -2.54
N PRO A 123 -8.00 -7.82 -2.18
CA PRO A 123 -7.48 -8.19 -0.86
C PRO A 123 -6.12 -7.53 -0.57
N CYS A 124 -5.87 -7.23 0.69
CA CYS A 124 -4.70 -6.47 1.15
C CYS A 124 -4.68 -4.97 0.79
N MET A 125 -5.69 -4.42 0.12
CA MET A 125 -5.85 -2.97 0.03
C MET A 125 -6.26 -2.38 1.37
N LEU A 126 -5.80 -1.16 1.64
CA LEU A 126 -6.24 -0.38 2.80
C LEU A 126 -7.39 0.56 2.41
N GLU A 127 -8.24 0.96 3.37
CA GLU A 127 -9.24 1.99 3.11
C GLU A 127 -8.58 3.29 2.64
N GLY A 128 -9.17 3.94 1.63
CA GLY A 128 -8.63 5.15 0.99
C GLY A 128 -7.45 4.88 0.05
N GLU A 129 -6.99 3.63 -0.08
CA GLU A 129 -5.99 3.25 -1.08
C GLU A 129 -6.57 3.33 -2.49
N THR A 130 -5.77 3.85 -3.41
CA THR A 130 -6.03 3.72 -4.85
C THR A 130 -4.98 2.80 -5.44
N ARG A 131 -5.43 1.72 -6.01
CA ARG A 131 -4.57 0.69 -6.62
C ARG A 131 -4.91 0.55 -8.10
N GLU A 132 -3.88 0.48 -8.90
CA GLU A 132 -3.98 0.10 -10.30
C GLU A 132 -3.65 -1.37 -10.42
N ILE A 133 -4.50 -2.13 -11.12
CA ILE A 133 -4.29 -3.55 -11.38
C ILE A 133 -4.36 -3.83 -12.86
N ILE A 134 -3.40 -4.61 -13.36
CA ILE A 134 -3.36 -5.11 -14.73
C ILE A 134 -3.77 -6.57 -14.69
N VAL A 135 -4.84 -6.90 -15.41
CA VAL A 135 -5.52 -8.19 -15.36
C VAL A 135 -5.51 -8.82 -16.76
N ALA A 136 -4.83 -9.95 -16.90
CA ALA A 136 -4.85 -10.72 -18.13
C ALA A 136 -6.26 -11.26 -18.42
N GLY A 137 -6.57 -11.47 -19.70
CA GLY A 137 -7.89 -11.91 -20.14
C GLY A 137 -8.42 -13.12 -19.41
N ASP A 138 -7.58 -14.10 -19.07
CA ASP A 138 -7.97 -15.34 -18.38
C ASP A 138 -8.48 -15.10 -16.94
N LEU A 139 -8.09 -14.00 -16.33
CA LEU A 139 -8.56 -13.57 -15.01
C LEU A 139 -9.67 -12.52 -15.10
N ALA A 140 -10.08 -12.14 -16.31
CA ALA A 140 -11.11 -11.17 -16.62
C ALA A 140 -12.25 -11.81 -17.42
N TYR A 141 -12.44 -11.42 -18.69
CA TYR A 141 -13.57 -11.86 -19.51
C TYR A 141 -13.21 -12.95 -20.54
N GLY A 142 -11.97 -13.44 -20.53
CA GLY A 142 -11.52 -14.59 -21.28
C GLY A 142 -11.76 -14.51 -22.78
N ARG A 143 -11.98 -15.68 -23.39
CA ARG A 143 -12.18 -15.83 -24.83
C ARG A 143 -13.47 -15.22 -25.35
N SER A 144 -14.43 -14.94 -24.50
CA SER A 144 -15.72 -14.38 -24.93
C SER A 144 -15.69 -12.86 -25.03
N GLY A 145 -14.82 -12.18 -24.29
CA GLY A 145 -14.89 -10.73 -24.12
C GLY A 145 -16.20 -10.29 -23.45
N ARG A 146 -16.49 -9.01 -23.42
CA ARG A 146 -17.76 -8.47 -22.91
C ARG A 146 -18.03 -7.07 -23.45
N GLY A 147 -19.10 -6.87 -24.18
CA GLY A 147 -19.45 -5.57 -24.75
C GLY A 147 -18.31 -5.01 -25.61
N GLU A 148 -17.71 -3.91 -25.20
CA GLU A 148 -16.58 -3.29 -25.91
C GLU A 148 -15.21 -3.91 -25.60
N ILE A 149 -15.16 -4.89 -24.69
CA ILE A 149 -13.93 -5.61 -24.32
C ILE A 149 -13.72 -6.79 -25.28
N PRO A 150 -12.64 -6.77 -26.08
CA PRO A 150 -12.34 -7.85 -27.01
C PRO A 150 -12.05 -9.20 -26.32
N PRO A 151 -12.16 -10.31 -27.05
CA PRO A 151 -11.67 -11.60 -26.56
C PRO A 151 -10.21 -11.57 -26.12
N ASN A 152 -9.93 -12.17 -24.97
CA ASN A 152 -8.59 -12.28 -24.33
C ASN A 152 -7.89 -10.93 -24.06
N ALA A 153 -8.63 -9.82 -24.04
CA ALA A 153 -8.05 -8.51 -23.76
C ALA A 153 -7.47 -8.46 -22.36
N THR A 154 -6.27 -7.92 -22.23
CA THR A 154 -5.70 -7.46 -20.95
C THR A 154 -6.35 -6.14 -20.59
N LEU A 155 -6.71 -6.00 -19.33
CA LEU A 155 -7.42 -4.84 -18.79
C LEU A 155 -6.57 -4.14 -17.76
N ILE A 156 -6.75 -2.83 -17.64
CA ILE A 156 -6.20 -2.05 -16.54
C ILE A 156 -7.34 -1.40 -15.78
N PHE A 157 -7.35 -1.60 -14.48
CA PHE A 157 -8.32 -1.00 -13.58
C PHE A 157 -7.62 -0.09 -12.60
N THR A 158 -8.16 1.10 -12.40
CA THR A 158 -7.87 1.90 -11.22
C THR A 158 -9.01 1.69 -10.22
N ILE A 159 -8.70 1.19 -9.04
CA ILE A 159 -9.67 0.89 -7.98
C ILE A 159 -9.31 1.73 -6.76
N GLU A 160 -10.24 2.56 -6.32
CA GLU A 160 -10.17 3.24 -5.03
C GLU A 160 -11.04 2.47 -4.03
N LEU A 161 -10.43 1.97 -2.96
CA LEU A 161 -11.15 1.34 -1.86
C LEU A 161 -11.69 2.40 -0.90
N VAL A 162 -12.98 2.67 -0.99
CA VAL A 162 -13.63 3.75 -0.21
C VAL A 162 -13.87 3.31 1.24
N LYS A 163 -14.37 2.08 1.43
CA LYS A 163 -14.75 1.56 2.74
C LYS A 163 -14.72 0.03 2.77
N LEU A 164 -14.41 -0.50 3.94
CA LEU A 164 -14.55 -1.93 4.25
C LEU A 164 -15.64 -2.15 5.31
N THR A 165 -16.46 -3.18 5.10
CA THR A 165 -17.44 -3.65 6.07
C THR A 165 -17.21 -5.13 6.30
N GLU A 166 -17.04 -5.55 7.54
CA GLU A 166 -16.87 -6.97 7.90
C GLU A 166 -18.16 -7.77 7.61
N SER A 167 -17.98 -8.98 7.08
CA SER A 167 -19.11 -9.92 7.02
C SER A 167 -19.46 -10.39 8.43
N GLN A 168 -20.73 -10.29 8.78
CA GLN A 168 -21.26 -10.81 10.07
C GLN A 168 -21.35 -12.33 10.05
#